data_7ee8639b1e75099c8b6f7618938fce93
#
_entry.id   7ee8639b1e75099c8b6f7618938fce93
#
_cell.length_a   1.000
_cell.length_b   1.000
_cell.length_c   1.000
_cell.angle_alpha   90.00
_cell.angle_beta   90.00
_cell.angle_gamma   90.00
#
_symmetry.space_group_name_H-M   'P 1'
#
loop_
_entity.id
_entity.type
_entity.pdbx_description
1 polymer ?
#
loop_
_entity_poly.entity_id
_entity_poly.type
_entity_poly.pdbx_seq_one_letter_code
_entity_poly.pdbx_strand_id
1 'polypeptide(L)' 'MIEIYIGNFTPGTYVVNIQKEKEWGIGQVQSSINNKITINFENVGKKTINPREVELKIININGTI' A
#
# COMPACT_ATOMS: atom_id res chain seq x y z
N MET A 1 16.00 0.37 -10.83
CA MET A 1 15.71 0.30 -10.46
C MET A 1 14.72 0.24 -9.89
N ILE A 2 14.05 0.18 -9.65
CA ILE A 2 13.22 0.39 -9.04
C ILE A 2 12.02 -0.25 -9.22
N GLU A 3 11.71 -0.76 -10.06
CA GLU A 3 10.61 -1.41 -10.27
C GLU A 3 10.41 -2.47 -9.36
N ILE A 4 11.25 -2.64 -8.58
CA ILE A 4 11.18 -3.58 -7.71
C ILE A 4 9.99 -3.70 -6.95
N TYR A 5 9.44 -2.69 -6.50
CA TYR A 5 8.41 -2.84 -5.60
C TYR A 5 7.14 -3.21 -6.20
N ILE A 6 7.04 -3.26 -7.43
CA ILE A 6 5.84 -3.62 -8.03
C ILE A 6 5.41 -4.98 -7.64
N GLY A 7 6.28 -5.89 -7.49
CA GLY A 7 5.90 -7.23 -7.18
C GLY A 7 5.71 -7.49 -5.72
N ASN A 8 5.92 -6.49 -4.92
CA ASN A 8 5.82 -6.67 -3.50
C ASN A 8 4.51 -6.28 -2.89
N PHE A 9 3.55 -5.85 -3.69
CA PHE A 9 2.27 -5.47 -3.13
C PHE A 9 1.32 -6.64 -3.23
N THR A 10 1.59 -7.67 -2.44
CA THR A 10 0.73 -8.84 -2.46
C THR A 10 -0.33 -8.68 -1.41
N PRO A 11 -1.45 -9.39 -1.54
CA PRO A 11 -2.51 -9.30 -0.56
C PRO A 11 -1.98 -9.57 0.85
N GLY A 12 -2.40 -8.78 1.78
CA GLY A 12 -1.95 -8.89 3.16
C GLY A 12 -0.83 -7.96 3.52
N THR A 13 -0.14 -7.38 2.54
CA THR A 13 0.96 -6.47 2.82
C THR A 13 0.43 -5.18 3.42
N TYR A 14 1.13 -4.64 4.41
CA TYR A 14 0.73 -3.37 5.00
C TYR A 14 1.56 -2.24 4.40
N VAL A 15 0.89 -1.15 4.10
CA VAL A 15 1.53 -0.01 3.45
C VAL A 15 1.01 1.30 4.01
N VAL A 16 1.70 2.38 3.72
CA VAL A 16 1.18 3.72 3.99
C VAL A 16 1.40 4.54 2.74
N ASN A 17 0.53 5.50 2.51
CA ASN A 17 0.72 6.48 1.45
C ASN A 17 1.63 7.52 2.05
N ILE A 18 2.85 7.62 1.57
CA ILE A 18 3.85 8.50 2.16
C ILE A 18 3.37 9.93 2.27
N GLN A 19 2.69 10.42 1.27
CA GLN A 19 2.25 11.79 1.28
C GLN A 19 1.01 12.04 2.11
N LYS A 20 0.25 11.00 2.41
CA LYS A 20 -0.97 11.16 3.15
C LYS A 20 -1.04 10.24 4.34
N GLU A 21 0.10 9.97 4.91
CA GLU A 21 0.17 9.00 5.98
C GLU A 21 -0.73 9.31 7.16
N LYS A 22 -0.78 10.55 7.57
CA LYS A 22 -1.61 10.89 8.70
C LYS A 22 -3.09 10.88 8.35
N GLU A 23 -3.40 11.20 7.13
CA GLU A 23 -4.79 11.28 6.75
C GLU A 23 -5.40 9.93 6.44
N TRP A 24 -4.64 9.07 5.79
CA TRP A 24 -5.18 7.79 5.38
C TRP A 24 -4.89 6.67 6.38
N GLY A 25 -3.79 6.77 7.12
CA GLY A 25 -3.41 5.74 8.07
C GLY A 25 -2.80 4.54 7.38
N ILE A 26 -2.70 3.45 8.08
CA ILE A 26 -2.11 2.25 7.57
C ILE A 26 -3.12 1.53 6.70
N GLY A 27 -2.66 1.01 5.58
CA GLY A 27 -3.51 0.27 4.66
C GLY A 27 -3.06 -1.16 4.53
N GLN A 28 -3.96 -2.04 4.18
CA GLN A 28 -3.62 -3.42 3.92
C GLN A 28 -4.03 -3.74 2.50
N VAL A 29 -3.10 -4.26 1.72
CA VAL A 29 -3.34 -4.58 0.33
C VAL A 29 -4.33 -5.73 0.24
N GLN A 30 -5.33 -5.59 -0.59
CA GLN A 30 -6.32 -6.62 -0.77
C GLN A 30 -6.20 -7.31 -2.13
N SER A 31 -5.79 -6.59 -3.14
CA SER A 31 -5.55 -7.20 -4.44
C SER A 31 -4.58 -6.32 -5.22
N SER A 32 -3.94 -6.93 -6.20
CA SER A 32 -3.00 -6.21 -7.04
C SER A 32 -3.15 -6.79 -8.44
N ILE A 33 -3.88 -6.10 -9.29
CA ILE A 33 -4.19 -6.59 -10.62
C ILE A 33 -4.02 -5.49 -11.63
N ASN A 34 -3.36 -5.78 -12.73
CA ASN A 34 -3.22 -4.86 -13.84
C ASN A 34 -2.72 -3.47 -13.43
N ASN A 35 -1.68 -3.46 -12.66
CA ASN A 35 -1.09 -2.22 -12.23
C ASN A 35 -2.00 -1.39 -11.33
N LYS A 36 -3.00 -2.01 -10.75
CA LYS A 36 -3.85 -1.33 -9.80
C LYS A 36 -3.87 -2.11 -8.51
N ILE A 37 -3.78 -1.40 -7.41
CA ILE A 37 -3.71 -2.03 -6.12
C ILE A 37 -4.89 -1.55 -5.30
N THR A 38 -5.66 -2.48 -4.77
CA THR A 38 -6.77 -2.13 -3.91
C THR A 38 -6.31 -2.29 -2.47
N ILE A 39 -6.43 -1.24 -1.70
CA ILE A 39 -5.93 -1.20 -0.34
C ILE A 39 -7.02 -0.67 0.56
N ASN A 40 -7.15 -1.29 1.72
CA ASN A 40 -8.12 -0.83 2.70
C ASN A 40 -7.34 -0.04 3.75
N PHE A 41 -7.52 1.28 3.79
CA PHE A 41 -6.81 2.14 4.72
C PHE A 41 -7.63 2.39 5.98
N GLU A 42 -6.96 2.53 7.10
CA GLU A 42 -7.63 2.73 8.37
C GLU A 42 -8.61 3.88 8.39
N ASN A 43 -8.22 4.99 7.83
CA ASN A 43 -9.02 6.20 7.97
C ASN A 43 -9.88 6.56 6.77
N VAL A 44 -9.62 5.99 5.63
CA VAL A 44 -10.37 6.36 4.43
C VAL A 44 -11.01 5.17 3.72
N GLY A 45 -10.81 3.98 4.25
CA GLY A 45 -11.44 2.81 3.67
C GLY A 45 -10.75 2.30 2.42
N LYS A 46 -11.49 1.62 1.59
CA LYS A 46 -10.92 0.95 0.45
C LYS A 46 -10.67 1.91 -0.70
N LYS A 47 -9.48 1.86 -1.25
CA LYS A 47 -9.12 2.68 -2.39
C LYS A 47 -8.36 1.84 -3.39
N THR A 48 -8.61 2.08 -4.67
CA THR A 48 -7.86 1.40 -5.73
C THR A 48 -6.93 2.45 -6.31
N ILE A 49 -5.64 2.21 -6.26
CA ILE A 49 -4.68 3.19 -6.66
C ILE A 49 -3.69 2.63 -7.67
N ASN A 50 -3.05 3.53 -8.38
CA ASN A 50 -2.02 3.17 -9.33
C ASN A 50 -0.68 3.45 -8.65
N PRO A 51 0.15 2.45 -8.41
CA PRO A 51 1.40 2.66 -7.67
C PRO A 51 2.37 3.58 -8.38
N ARG A 52 2.13 3.90 -9.63
CA ARG A 52 3.00 4.82 -10.30
C ARG A 52 2.63 6.24 -9.93
N GLU A 53 1.43 6.46 -9.45
CA GLU A 53 0.97 7.79 -9.11
C GLU A 53 0.98 8.07 -7.61
N VAL A 54 1.00 7.04 -6.81
CA VAL A 54 0.94 7.20 -5.37
C VAL A 54 2.14 6.50 -4.76
N GLU A 55 2.90 7.19 -3.95
CA GLU A 55 4.05 6.59 -3.33
C GLU A 55 3.65 5.80 -2.11
N LEU A 56 3.86 4.51 -2.16
CA LEU A 56 3.53 3.63 -1.06
C LEU A 56 4.79 3.11 -0.40
N LYS A 57 4.75 3.00 0.90
CA LYS A 57 5.86 2.45 1.63
C LYS A 57 5.36 1.20 2.33
N ILE A 58 6.04 0.10 2.17
CA ILE A 58 5.67 -1.13 2.82
C ILE A 58 6.16 -1.05 4.25
N ILE A 59 5.30 -1.38 5.19
CA ILE A 59 5.68 -1.32 6.58
C ILE A 59 5.52 -2.69 7.21
N ASN A 60 6.27 -2.92 8.25
CA ASN A 60 6.23 -4.17 8.94
C ASN A 60 5.51 -3.93 10.26
N ILE A 61 4.25 -4.24 10.27
CA ILE A 61 3.47 -4.00 11.42
C ILE A 61 3.82 -4.84 12.58
N ASN A 62 4.22 -6.04 12.37
CA ASN A 62 4.55 -6.89 13.46
C ASN A 62 5.78 -6.40 14.16
N GLY A 63 6.60 -5.76 13.51
CA GLY A 63 7.75 -5.16 14.10
C GLY A 63 8.62 -6.04 14.83
N THR A 64 8.32 -7.20 14.89
CA THR A 64 9.09 -8.01 15.63
C THR A 64 10.20 -8.44 14.97
N ILE A 65 10.30 -8.20 13.87
CA ILE A 65 11.38 -8.73 13.27
C ILE A 65 12.32 -8.03 13.05
#